data_944ea9cd85fe200310eaa7acb690cb4b
#
_entry.id   944ea9cd85fe200310eaa7acb690cb4b
#
_cell.length_a   1.000
_cell.length_b   1.000
_cell.length_c   1.000
_cell.angle_alpha   90.00
_cell.angle_beta   90.00
_cell.angle_gamma   90.00
#
_symmetry.space_group_name_H-M   'P 1'
#
loop_
_entity.id
_entity.type
_entity.pdbx_description
1 polymer ?
#
loop_
_entity_poly.entity_id
_entity_poly.type
_entity_poly.pdbx_seq_one_letter_code
_entity_poly.pdbx_strand_id
1 'polypeptide(L)'
;MNQGFTAAATLLALLLYLIVSLNVMEARRKYEVRAPATTGNEHFERAYRVQMNTLEQMAFFLPSLWLCAIFLSDLAAAIGGIVWIGGRTLYALAYIHDPASRGRGMMISFVTQIALEADVFSRQTLPCCVCRPGRAVRGR
;
A
#
# COMPACT_ATOMS: atom_id res chain seq x y z
N MET A 1 -4.99 10.73 19.66
CA MET A 1 -3.75 10.39 18.90
C MET A 1 -3.85 11.09 17.55
N ASN A 2 -2.86 11.91 17.21
CA ASN A 2 -2.88 12.61 15.91
C ASN A 2 -2.26 11.69 14.85
N GLN A 3 -3.07 11.25 13.89
CA GLN A 3 -2.66 10.33 12.82
C GLN A 3 -2.56 11.06 11.47
N GLY A 4 -2.07 12.29 11.52
CA GLY A 4 -1.99 13.17 10.35
C GLY A 4 -1.05 12.66 9.25
N PHE A 5 0.06 12.04 9.61
CA PHE A 5 1.02 11.51 8.64
C PHE A 5 0.47 10.28 7.90
N THR A 6 -0.19 9.38 8.63
CA THR A 6 -0.86 8.22 8.03
C THR A 6 -2.02 8.63 7.12
N ALA A 7 -2.81 9.63 7.52
CA ALA A 7 -3.87 10.17 6.69
C ALA A 7 -3.32 10.78 5.39
N ALA A 8 -2.22 11.53 5.46
CA ALA A 8 -1.54 12.06 4.27
C ALA A 8 -1.04 10.94 3.34
N ALA A 9 -0.40 9.90 3.90
CA ALA A 9 0.04 8.74 3.11
C ALA A 9 -1.14 8.02 2.45
N THR A 10 -2.28 7.89 3.16
CA THR A 10 -3.52 7.32 2.62
C THR A 10 -4.03 8.13 1.42
N LEU A 11 -4.09 9.46 1.56
CA LEU A 11 -4.54 10.33 0.46
C LEU A 11 -3.61 10.25 -0.76
N LEU A 12 -2.30 10.17 -0.54
CA LEU A 12 -1.33 10.00 -1.63
C LEU A 12 -1.50 8.65 -2.35
N ALA A 13 -1.77 7.56 -1.61
CA ALA A 13 -2.04 6.25 -2.19
C ALA A 13 -3.34 6.25 -3.03
N LEU A 14 -4.39 6.90 -2.53
CA LEU A 14 -5.65 7.07 -3.27
C LEU A 14 -5.46 7.94 -4.52
N LEU A 15 -4.64 8.99 -4.43
CA LEU A 15 -4.30 9.82 -5.58
C LEU A 15 -3.54 9.03 -6.65
N LEU A 16 -2.57 8.20 -6.24
CA LEU A 16 -1.87 7.30 -7.17
C LEU A 16 -2.86 6.37 -7.88
N TYR A 17 -3.80 5.77 -7.14
CA TYR A 17 -4.82 4.91 -7.73
C TYR A 17 -5.73 5.66 -8.71
N LEU A 18 -6.10 6.90 -8.39
CA LEU A 18 -6.87 7.76 -9.29
C LEU A 18 -6.10 8.02 -10.60
N ILE A 19 -4.81 8.36 -10.51
CA ILE A 19 -3.96 8.59 -11.70
C ILE A 19 -3.90 7.33 -12.57
N VAL A 20 -3.69 6.16 -11.98
CA VAL A 20 -3.65 4.89 -12.71
C VAL A 20 -5.00 4.58 -13.36
N SER A 21 -6.11 4.87 -12.69
CA SER A 21 -7.47 4.70 -13.22
C SER A 21 -7.76 5.63 -14.41
N LEU A 22 -7.35 6.89 -14.31
CA LEU A 22 -7.47 7.85 -15.40
C LEU A 22 -6.64 7.42 -16.62
N ASN A 23 -5.46 6.87 -16.40
CA ASN A 23 -4.62 6.33 -17.47
C ASN A 23 -5.31 5.17 -18.24
N VAL A 24 -6.05 4.30 -17.53
CA VAL A 24 -6.85 3.26 -18.18
C VAL A 24 -7.99 3.86 -19.02
N MET A 25 -8.66 4.89 -18.51
CA MET A 25 -9.72 5.58 -19.26
C MET A 25 -9.17 6.22 -20.54
N GLU A 26 -8.01 6.86 -20.44
CA GLU A 26 -7.33 7.46 -21.61
C GLU A 26 -6.88 6.38 -22.61
N ALA A 27 -6.26 5.30 -22.15
CA ALA A 27 -5.87 4.17 -22.99
C ALA A 27 -7.08 3.56 -23.71
N ARG A 28 -8.20 3.38 -23.00
CA ARG A 28 -9.45 2.87 -23.57
C ARG A 28 -9.96 3.75 -24.72
N ARG A 29 -9.93 5.06 -24.54
CA ARG A 29 -10.34 6.03 -25.56
C ARG A 29 -9.37 6.04 -26.74
N LYS A 30 -8.07 6.04 -26.47
CA LYS A 30 -7.01 6.12 -27.48
C LYS A 30 -6.97 4.90 -28.40
N TYR A 31 -7.20 3.71 -27.83
CA TYR A 31 -7.15 2.43 -28.55
C TYR A 31 -8.53 1.88 -28.93
N GLU A 32 -9.58 2.70 -28.80
CA GLU A 32 -10.97 2.39 -29.19
C GLU A 32 -11.54 1.10 -28.61
N VAL A 33 -11.08 0.69 -27.40
CA VAL A 33 -11.58 -0.51 -26.72
C VAL A 33 -12.89 -0.18 -26.03
N ARG A 34 -14.04 -0.65 -26.59
CA ARG A 34 -15.36 -0.40 -26.05
C ARG A 34 -15.62 -1.18 -24.75
N ALA A 35 -16.26 -0.55 -23.77
CA ALA A 35 -16.75 -1.26 -22.59
C ALA A 35 -17.83 -2.29 -23.00
N PRO A 36 -17.90 -3.46 -22.35
CA PRO A 36 -17.16 -3.92 -21.18
C PRO A 36 -15.86 -4.68 -21.49
N ALA A 37 -15.35 -4.65 -22.72
CA ALA A 37 -14.14 -5.39 -23.11
C ALA A 37 -12.94 -5.01 -22.23
N THR A 38 -12.17 -6.01 -21.81
CA THR A 38 -10.93 -5.91 -21.03
C THR A 38 -9.71 -6.31 -21.83
N THR A 39 -9.93 -6.75 -23.07
CA THR A 39 -8.92 -7.17 -24.05
C THR A 39 -9.16 -6.44 -25.37
N GLY A 40 -8.16 -6.44 -26.27
CA GLY A 40 -8.29 -5.90 -27.61
C GLY A 40 -7.09 -5.08 -28.09
N ASN A 41 -6.29 -4.53 -27.17
CA ASN A 41 -5.05 -3.84 -27.48
C ASN A 41 -4.05 -4.02 -26.34
N GLU A 42 -2.81 -4.37 -26.66
CA GLU A 42 -1.77 -4.69 -25.69
C GLU A 42 -1.47 -3.52 -24.73
N HIS A 43 -1.41 -2.29 -25.22
CA HIS A 43 -1.15 -1.11 -24.38
C HIS A 43 -2.31 -0.83 -23.41
N PHE A 44 -3.55 -1.01 -23.86
CA PHE A 44 -4.72 -0.91 -22.99
C PHE A 44 -4.71 -2.01 -21.93
N GLU A 45 -4.43 -3.25 -22.31
CA GLU A 45 -4.37 -4.40 -21.39
C GLU A 45 -3.30 -4.20 -20.32
N ARG A 46 -2.14 -3.63 -20.68
CA ARG A 46 -1.07 -3.28 -19.73
C ARG A 46 -1.57 -2.24 -18.70
N ALA A 47 -2.18 -1.15 -19.15
CA ALA A 47 -2.74 -0.14 -18.26
C ALA A 47 -3.82 -0.71 -17.33
N TYR A 48 -4.72 -1.53 -17.88
CA TYR A 48 -5.76 -2.21 -17.11
C TYR A 48 -5.19 -3.16 -16.05
N ARG A 49 -4.16 -3.94 -16.39
CA ARG A 49 -3.45 -4.81 -15.44
C ARG A 49 -2.81 -4.03 -14.30
N VAL A 50 -2.19 -2.89 -14.60
CA VAL A 50 -1.59 -2.03 -13.58
C VAL A 50 -2.66 -1.52 -12.61
N GLN A 51 -3.81 -1.08 -13.12
CA GLN A 51 -4.93 -0.64 -12.28
C GLN A 51 -5.44 -1.75 -11.37
N MET A 52 -5.78 -2.91 -11.95
CA MET A 52 -6.34 -4.04 -11.18
C MET A 52 -5.37 -4.52 -10.11
N ASN A 53 -4.10 -4.73 -10.44
CA ASN A 53 -3.09 -5.15 -9.48
C ASN A 53 -2.82 -4.11 -8.38
N THR A 54 -2.97 -2.81 -8.71
CA THR A 54 -2.87 -1.75 -7.70
C THR A 54 -4.05 -1.79 -6.75
N LEU A 55 -5.27 -2.01 -7.25
CA LEU A 55 -6.47 -2.13 -6.44
C LEU A 55 -6.40 -3.33 -5.50
N GLU A 56 -5.99 -4.49 -6.01
CA GLU A 56 -5.82 -5.72 -5.24
C GLU A 56 -4.86 -5.52 -4.06
N GLN A 57 -3.72 -4.91 -4.31
CA GLN A 57 -2.75 -4.62 -3.23
C GLN A 57 -3.24 -3.54 -2.26
N MET A 58 -3.96 -2.53 -2.73
CA MET A 58 -4.50 -1.48 -1.88
C MET A 58 -5.50 -2.01 -0.85
N ALA A 59 -6.25 -3.06 -1.19
CA ALA A 59 -7.20 -3.71 -0.29
C ALA A 59 -6.51 -4.29 0.97
N PHE A 60 -5.28 -4.75 0.86
CA PHE A 60 -4.48 -5.22 1.99
C PHE A 60 -3.64 -4.10 2.61
N PHE A 61 -3.07 -3.24 1.77
CA PHE A 61 -2.17 -2.18 2.21
C PHE A 61 -2.83 -1.16 3.15
N LEU A 62 -4.02 -0.67 2.81
CA LEU A 62 -4.67 0.36 3.63
C LEU A 62 -5.00 -0.11 5.05
N PRO A 63 -5.60 -1.30 5.26
CA PRO A 63 -5.79 -1.82 6.61
C PRO A 63 -4.48 -2.00 7.37
N SER A 64 -3.44 -2.57 6.75
CA SER A 64 -2.13 -2.77 7.37
C SER A 64 -1.47 -1.45 7.77
N LEU A 65 -1.58 -0.43 6.92
CA LEU A 65 -1.08 0.92 7.19
C LEU A 65 -1.74 1.52 8.45
N TRP A 66 -3.06 1.43 8.56
CA TRP A 66 -3.80 1.95 9.70
C TRP A 66 -3.57 1.13 10.98
N LEU A 67 -3.47 -0.18 10.88
CA LEU A 67 -3.09 -1.01 12.02
C LEU A 67 -1.68 -0.66 12.51
N CYS A 68 -0.72 -0.45 11.62
CA CYS A 68 0.61 0.02 11.99
C CYS A 68 0.56 1.38 12.70
N ALA A 69 -0.25 2.33 12.22
CA ALA A 69 -0.40 3.64 12.86
C ALA A 69 -0.99 3.55 14.29
N ILE A 70 -1.92 2.61 14.51
CA ILE A 70 -2.59 2.43 15.80
C ILE A 70 -1.67 1.71 16.81
N PHE A 71 -0.98 0.65 16.38
CA PHE A 71 -0.22 -0.22 17.27
C PHE A 71 1.26 0.13 17.41
N LEU A 72 1.87 0.76 16.40
CA LEU A 72 3.28 1.19 16.45
C LEU A 72 3.40 2.71 16.61
N SER A 73 3.29 3.43 15.49
CA SER A 73 3.35 4.89 15.46
C SER A 73 2.87 5.46 14.12
N ASP A 74 2.36 6.68 14.13
CA ASP A 74 1.93 7.42 12.94
C ASP A 74 3.10 7.62 11.95
N LEU A 75 4.29 7.91 12.45
CA LEU A 75 5.48 8.13 11.62
C LEU A 75 5.95 6.85 10.93
N ALA A 76 6.00 5.71 11.65
CA ALA A 76 6.40 4.43 11.07
C ALA A 76 5.45 4.00 9.95
N ALA A 77 4.13 4.12 10.17
CA ALA A 77 3.12 3.86 9.16
C ALA A 77 3.31 4.76 7.93
N ALA A 78 3.52 6.05 8.13
CA ALA A 78 3.72 7.00 7.03
C ALA A 78 4.97 6.68 6.19
N ILE A 79 6.10 6.32 6.82
CA ILE A 79 7.32 5.91 6.11
C ILE A 79 7.03 4.67 5.26
N GLY A 80 6.43 3.63 5.84
CA GLY A 80 6.00 2.44 5.09
C GLY A 80 5.07 2.78 3.94
N GLY A 81 4.13 3.71 4.16
CA GLY A 81 3.22 4.22 3.15
C GLY A 81 3.94 4.87 1.96
N ILE A 82 4.91 5.73 2.21
CA ILE A 82 5.71 6.40 1.17
C ILE A 82 6.54 5.38 0.36
N VAL A 83 7.17 4.41 1.04
CA VAL A 83 7.95 3.35 0.37
C VAL A 83 7.04 2.50 -0.52
N TRP A 84 5.86 2.12 -0.04
CA TRP A 84 4.88 1.38 -0.83
C TRP A 84 4.42 2.15 -2.07
N ILE A 85 4.08 3.43 -1.92
CA ILE A 85 3.68 4.32 -3.03
C ILE A 85 4.79 4.41 -4.07
N GLY A 86 6.06 4.59 -3.64
CA GLY A 86 7.22 4.60 -4.51
C GLY A 86 7.37 3.29 -5.29
N GLY A 87 7.25 2.14 -4.62
CA GLY A 87 7.27 0.82 -5.24
C GLY A 87 6.16 0.63 -6.27
N ARG A 88 4.93 1.08 -5.97
CA ARG A 88 3.79 1.03 -6.90
C ARG A 88 3.97 1.93 -8.11
N THR A 89 4.52 3.12 -7.91
CA THR A 89 4.82 4.04 -9.00
C THR A 89 5.87 3.45 -9.95
N LEU A 90 6.96 2.91 -9.40
CA LEU A 90 7.98 2.21 -10.19
C LEU A 90 7.41 1.01 -10.94
N TYR A 91 6.54 0.22 -10.31
CA TYR A 91 5.85 -0.89 -10.95
C TYR A 91 5.00 -0.43 -12.13
N ALA A 92 4.19 0.63 -11.94
CA ALA A 92 3.31 1.14 -12.96
C ALA A 92 4.09 1.66 -14.19
N LEU A 93 5.15 2.44 -13.95
CA LEU A 93 6.01 2.95 -15.02
C LEU A 93 6.73 1.83 -15.76
N ALA A 94 7.35 0.89 -15.03
CA ALA A 94 8.04 -0.24 -15.62
C ALA A 94 7.10 -1.11 -16.46
N TYR A 95 5.90 -1.39 -15.97
CA TYR A 95 4.94 -2.26 -16.67
C TYR A 95 4.44 -1.67 -18.00
N ILE A 96 4.28 -0.34 -18.05
CA ILE A 96 3.84 0.35 -19.26
C ILE A 96 4.95 0.32 -20.33
N HIS A 97 6.23 0.51 -19.91
CA HIS A 97 7.35 0.57 -20.84
C HIS A 97 7.87 -0.82 -21.23
N ASP A 98 8.15 -1.65 -20.25
CA ASP A 98 8.66 -3.02 -20.45
C ASP A 98 8.12 -3.96 -19.36
N PRO A 99 7.18 -4.87 -19.71
CA PRO A 99 6.62 -5.82 -18.76
C PRO A 99 7.64 -6.74 -18.07
N ALA A 100 8.82 -6.95 -18.66
CA ALA A 100 9.86 -7.79 -18.06
C ALA A 100 10.52 -7.13 -16.86
N SER A 101 10.61 -5.79 -16.83
CA SER A 101 11.25 -5.01 -15.76
C SER A 101 10.37 -4.75 -14.53
N ARG A 102 9.09 -5.14 -14.56
CA ARG A 102 8.07 -4.91 -13.51
C ARG A 102 8.42 -5.46 -12.12
N GLY A 103 9.29 -6.47 -12.07
CA GLY A 103 9.56 -7.25 -10.84
C GLY A 103 10.08 -6.40 -9.68
N ARG A 104 10.93 -5.41 -9.93
CA ARG A 104 11.57 -4.58 -8.89
C ARG A 104 10.53 -3.76 -8.11
N GLY A 105 9.66 -3.03 -8.80
CA GLY A 105 8.63 -2.22 -8.15
C GLY A 105 7.60 -3.06 -7.41
N MET A 106 7.23 -4.22 -7.96
CA MET A 106 6.34 -5.18 -7.33
C MET A 106 6.94 -5.72 -6.02
N MET A 107 8.21 -6.12 -6.03
CA MET A 107 8.90 -6.62 -4.85
C MET A 107 9.00 -5.58 -3.74
N ILE A 108 9.32 -4.33 -4.06
CA ILE A 108 9.39 -3.24 -3.06
C ILE A 108 8.04 -3.08 -2.35
N SER A 109 6.94 -2.95 -3.08
CA SER A 109 5.62 -2.79 -2.47
C SER A 109 5.19 -4.02 -1.67
N PHE A 110 5.49 -5.24 -2.15
CA PHE A 110 5.13 -6.47 -1.46
C PHE A 110 5.90 -6.67 -0.16
N VAL A 111 7.22 -6.46 -0.19
CA VAL A 111 8.08 -6.53 1.00
C VAL A 111 7.67 -5.49 2.04
N THR A 112 7.38 -4.26 1.60
CA THR A 112 6.92 -3.21 2.51
C THR A 112 5.61 -3.58 3.19
N GLN A 113 4.66 -4.17 2.47
CA GLN A 113 3.40 -4.63 3.03
C GLN A 113 3.61 -5.73 4.06
N ILE A 114 4.40 -6.76 3.75
CA ILE A 114 4.74 -7.83 4.69
C ILE A 114 5.43 -7.27 5.94
N ALA A 115 6.33 -6.30 5.78
CA ALA A 115 7.00 -5.67 6.92
C ALA A 115 6.01 -4.96 7.85
N LEU A 116 5.05 -4.19 7.29
CA LEU A 116 4.00 -3.53 8.07
C LEU A 116 3.15 -4.54 8.86
N GLU A 117 2.79 -5.66 8.23
CA GLU A 117 1.99 -6.72 8.88
C GLU A 117 2.79 -7.47 9.97
N ALA A 118 4.05 -7.79 9.69
CA ALA A 118 4.93 -8.47 10.63
C ALA A 118 5.20 -7.62 11.89
N ASP A 119 5.41 -6.33 11.73
CA ASP A 119 5.60 -5.41 12.85
C ASP A 119 4.36 -5.33 13.75
N VAL A 120 3.17 -5.25 13.16
CA VAL A 120 1.90 -5.27 13.90
C VAL A 120 1.73 -6.60 14.62
N PHE A 121 1.96 -7.71 13.93
CA PHE A 121 1.80 -9.07 14.49
C PHE A 121 2.76 -9.31 15.67
N SER A 122 4.03 -8.93 15.54
CA SER A 122 5.04 -9.11 16.60
C SER A 122 4.68 -8.35 17.87
N ARG A 123 4.06 -7.18 17.75
CA ARG A 123 3.61 -6.39 18.89
C ARG A 123 2.37 -6.95 19.57
N GLN A 124 1.49 -7.62 18.83
CA GLN A 124 0.29 -8.25 19.40
C GLN A 124 0.61 -9.59 20.07
N THR A 125 1.62 -10.32 19.56
CA THR A 125 1.97 -11.65 20.07
C THR A 125 2.97 -11.63 21.21
N LEU A 126 3.71 -10.51 21.44
CA LEU A 126 4.51 -10.33 22.64
C LEU A 126 3.58 -9.90 23.79
N PRO A 127 3.07 -10.80 24.61
CA PRO A 127 2.30 -10.42 25.78
C PRO A 127 3.19 -9.53 26.64
N CYS A 128 2.57 -8.55 27.26
CA CYS A 128 3.17 -7.64 28.22
C CYS A 128 3.81 -8.43 29.40
N CYS A 129 4.95 -9.07 29.18
CA CYS A 129 5.76 -9.69 30.23
C CYS A 129 6.58 -8.65 31.01
N VAL A 130 6.13 -7.41 31.06
CA VAL A 130 6.53 -6.46 32.08
C VAL A 130 5.37 -6.31 33.05
N CYS A 131 5.15 -7.34 33.86
CA CYS A 131 4.58 -7.16 35.18
C CYS A 131 5.38 -6.07 35.89
N ARG A 132 4.80 -4.90 36.04
CA ARG A 132 5.31 -3.82 36.87
C ARG A 132 5.47 -4.39 38.28
N PRO A 133 6.70 -4.57 38.83
CA PRO A 133 6.85 -5.05 40.19
C PRO A 133 6.22 -4.01 41.13
N GLY A 134 5.28 -4.45 41.92
CA GLY A 134 4.79 -3.99 43.17
C GLY A 134 4.96 -2.51 43.52
N ARG A 135 3.91 -1.74 43.40
CA ARG A 135 3.72 -0.61 44.31
C ARG A 135 3.32 -1.19 45.65
N ALA A 136 4.31 -1.38 46.55
CA ALA A 136 4.07 -1.75 47.93
C ALA A 136 3.11 -0.70 48.51
N VAL A 137 1.90 -1.13 48.85
CA VAL A 137 0.97 -0.38 49.68
C VAL A 137 1.63 -0.32 51.06
N ARG A 138 2.26 0.83 51.38
CA ARG A 138 2.72 1.14 52.72
C ARG A 138 1.49 1.50 53.52
N GLY A 139 1.02 0.56 54.32
CA GLY A 139 -0.03 0.79 55.33
C GLY A 139 0.44 1.76 56.42
N ARG A 140 -0.42 2.67 56.76
CA ARG A 140 -0.70 3.12 58.15
C ARG A 140 -2.11 3.65 58.17
#